data_e20a1b9a44184729acde72c4ba5040e8
#
_entry.id   e20a1b9a44184729acde72c4ba5040e8
#
_cell.length_a   1.000
_cell.length_b   1.000
_cell.length_c   1.000
_cell.angle_alpha   90.00
_cell.angle_beta   90.00
_cell.angle_gamma   90.00
#
_symmetry.space_group_name_H-M   'P 1'
#
loop_
_entity.id
_entity.type
_entity.pdbx_description
1 polymer ?
#
loop_
_entity_poly.entity_id
_entity_poly.type
_entity_poly.pdbx_seq_one_letter_code
_entity_poly.pdbx_strand_id
1 'polypeptide(L)'
;MYNWCYYHSSERHKTQGGIHMTADKVRLFFAGKGLADRITVRNEVSDTAEHSAAVIGCDIGQIAKTLSFLQDGKVVIILMSGEAKVDNKKYQHQFGLKSKMVPFAQVEDATGYAPGAVSPYLLKEGTEVYLDVSLRRYQVLYTAAGSLNSTVRLTMDELLDCTGAKGFVDVCKNWQPAAKAAS
;
A
#
# COMPACT_ATOMS: atom_id res chain seq x y z
N MET A 1 -5.09 -11.60 39.32
CA MET A 1 -3.76 -11.02 39.56
C MET A 1 -2.83 -11.59 38.46
N TYR A 2 -2.92 -11.08 37.23
CA TYR A 2 -2.02 -11.41 36.13
C TYR A 2 -1.40 -10.14 35.57
N ASN A 3 -0.09 -10.12 35.56
CA ASN A 3 0.86 -9.07 35.39
C ASN A 3 0.79 -8.45 33.97
N TRP A 4 0.43 -7.20 33.89
CA TRP A 4 0.48 -6.35 32.70
C TRP A 4 1.81 -5.54 32.72
N CYS A 5 2.92 -6.23 32.51
CA CYS A 5 4.26 -5.62 32.44
C CYS A 5 5.14 -6.35 31.44
N TYR A 6 4.88 -6.22 30.14
CA TYR A 6 5.88 -6.55 29.12
C TYR A 6 5.52 -5.91 27.79
N TYR A 7 5.65 -4.60 27.66
CA TYR A 7 5.88 -3.97 26.37
C TYR A 7 6.50 -2.58 26.56
N HIS A 8 7.61 -2.54 27.29
CA HIS A 8 8.55 -1.43 27.28
C HIS A 8 9.94 -2.02 27.17
N SER A 9 10.34 -2.47 26.01
CA SER A 9 11.74 -2.56 25.67
C SER A 9 11.95 -1.85 24.35
N SER A 10 12.34 -0.60 24.50
CA SER A 10 12.98 0.22 23.49
C SER A 10 14.33 -0.40 23.13
N GLU A 11 14.34 -1.44 22.33
CA GLU A 11 15.58 -1.84 21.67
C GLU A 11 15.78 -0.92 20.47
N ARG A 12 16.63 0.06 20.72
CA ARG A 12 17.26 0.89 19.70
C ARG A 12 18.14 -0.01 18.83
N HIS A 13 17.57 -0.56 17.76
CA HIS A 13 18.35 -1.05 16.65
C HIS A 13 18.98 0.16 15.97
N LYS A 14 20.25 0.40 16.27
CA LYS A 14 21.10 1.28 15.49
C LYS A 14 21.32 0.64 14.13
N THR A 15 20.46 0.94 13.16
CA THR A 15 20.75 0.74 11.76
C THR A 15 21.26 2.05 11.18
N GLN A 16 22.38 1.98 10.50
CA GLN A 16 23.06 3.07 9.83
C GLN A 16 22.09 3.81 8.89
N GLY A 17 21.82 5.09 9.19
CA GLY A 17 21.48 6.11 8.18
C GLY A 17 20.19 6.00 7.36
N GLY A 18 19.31 5.02 7.56
CA GLY A 18 18.06 4.89 6.81
C GLY A 18 16.91 5.67 7.48
N ILE A 19 16.20 6.50 6.71
CA ILE A 19 14.98 7.16 7.18
C ILE A 19 13.89 6.11 7.34
N HIS A 20 13.61 5.70 8.58
CA HIS A 20 12.48 4.84 8.88
C HIS A 20 11.18 5.64 8.78
N MET A 21 10.23 5.19 7.96
CA MET A 21 8.92 5.82 7.81
C MET A 21 7.95 5.30 8.87
N THR A 22 7.26 6.21 9.54
CA THR A 22 6.31 5.90 10.61
C THR A 22 4.94 6.48 10.28
N ALA A 23 3.90 5.98 10.95
CA ALA A 23 2.56 6.52 10.85
C ALA A 23 2.51 8.03 11.17
N ASP A 24 3.34 8.52 12.10
CA ASP A 24 3.40 9.94 12.44
C ASP A 24 3.90 10.80 11.28
N LYS A 25 4.93 10.35 10.56
CA LYS A 25 5.42 11.08 9.37
C LYS A 25 4.37 11.12 8.26
N VAL A 26 3.66 10.02 8.03
CA VAL A 26 2.54 9.96 7.07
C VAL A 26 1.42 10.90 7.52
N ARG A 27 1.09 10.94 8.81
CA ARG A 27 0.09 11.87 9.35
C ARG A 27 0.48 13.34 9.14
N LEU A 28 1.74 13.68 9.38
CA LEU A 28 2.25 15.05 9.13
C LEU A 28 2.19 15.41 7.64
N PHE A 29 2.52 14.48 6.76
CA PHE A 29 2.38 14.66 5.31
C PHE A 29 0.93 14.99 4.91
N PHE A 30 -0.05 14.23 5.42
CA PHE A 30 -1.46 14.50 5.15
C PHE A 30 -1.97 15.77 5.83
N ALA A 31 -1.43 16.15 7.00
CA ALA A 31 -1.74 17.41 7.65
C ALA A 31 -1.32 18.61 6.78
N GLY A 32 -0.14 18.52 6.15
CA GLY A 32 0.32 19.54 5.19
C GLY A 32 -0.56 19.67 3.94
N LYS A 33 -1.36 18.67 3.62
CA LYS A 33 -2.33 18.65 2.51
C LYS A 33 -3.77 18.98 2.96
N GLY A 34 -4.01 19.21 4.25
CA GLY A 34 -5.36 19.41 4.79
C GLY A 34 -6.22 18.12 4.85
N LEU A 35 -5.59 16.96 4.84
CA LEU A 35 -6.27 15.64 4.77
C LEU A 35 -6.01 14.75 6.00
N ALA A 36 -5.50 15.31 7.10
CA ALA A 36 -5.16 14.52 8.29
C ALA A 36 -6.39 13.84 8.95
N ASP A 37 -7.56 14.43 8.81
CA ASP A 37 -8.85 13.90 9.26
C ASP A 37 -9.30 12.64 8.49
N ARG A 38 -8.70 12.38 7.33
CA ARG A 38 -8.96 11.19 6.51
C ARG A 38 -8.23 9.94 7.00
N ILE A 39 -7.28 10.11 7.95
CA ILE A 39 -6.54 9.00 8.55
C ILE A 39 -7.34 8.43 9.71
N THR A 40 -7.54 7.12 9.67
CA THR A 40 -8.13 6.36 10.78
C THR A 40 -7.09 5.40 11.33
N VAL A 41 -6.87 5.46 12.64
CA VAL A 41 -6.06 4.49 13.39
C VAL A 41 -7.02 3.61 14.19
N ARG A 42 -6.83 2.30 14.11
CA ARG A 42 -7.67 1.30 14.77
C ARG A 42 -6.90 0.54 15.83
N ASN A 43 -7.63 -0.05 16.78
CA ASN A 43 -7.00 -0.91 17.79
C ASN A 43 -6.62 -2.29 17.23
N GLU A 44 -7.18 -2.66 16.10
CA GLU A 44 -6.99 -3.94 15.43
C GLU A 44 -5.99 -3.82 14.28
N VAL A 45 -5.06 -4.76 14.23
CA VAL A 45 -4.08 -4.87 13.14
C VAL A 45 -4.69 -5.67 11.99
N SER A 46 -4.64 -5.13 10.79
CA SER A 46 -5.13 -5.77 9.57
C SER A 46 -3.95 -6.08 8.66
N ASP A 47 -3.66 -7.36 8.46
CA ASP A 47 -2.56 -7.87 7.67
C ASP A 47 -2.96 -8.28 6.24
N THR A 48 -4.26 -8.36 5.95
CA THR A 48 -4.80 -8.69 4.64
C THR A 48 -5.81 -7.66 4.15
N ALA A 49 -6.05 -7.62 2.83
CA ALA A 49 -7.06 -6.74 2.24
C ALA A 49 -8.47 -7.12 2.68
N GLU A 50 -8.75 -8.42 2.82
CA GLU A 50 -10.02 -8.96 3.30
C GLU A 50 -10.31 -8.50 4.72
N HIS A 51 -9.33 -8.64 5.62
CA HIS A 51 -9.44 -8.20 7.00
C HIS A 51 -9.61 -6.68 7.08
N SER A 52 -8.81 -5.93 6.34
CA SER A 52 -8.94 -4.46 6.26
C SER A 52 -10.33 -4.03 5.80
N ALA A 53 -10.87 -4.65 4.76
CA ALA A 53 -12.20 -4.35 4.25
C ALA A 53 -13.30 -4.62 5.27
N ALA A 54 -13.21 -5.77 5.97
CA ALA A 54 -14.15 -6.13 7.02
C ALA A 54 -14.14 -5.13 8.20
N VAL A 55 -12.96 -4.75 8.67
CA VAL A 55 -12.79 -3.80 9.78
C VAL A 55 -13.21 -2.38 9.40
N ILE A 56 -13.01 -1.98 8.14
CA ILE A 56 -13.43 -0.67 7.61
C ILE A 56 -14.93 -0.65 7.31
N GLY A 57 -15.51 -1.78 6.95
CA GLY A 57 -16.90 -1.90 6.48
C GLY A 57 -17.05 -1.43 5.04
N CYS A 58 -16.09 -1.78 4.16
CA CYS A 58 -16.09 -1.39 2.74
C CYS A 58 -15.96 -2.62 1.84
N ASP A 59 -16.13 -2.42 0.53
CA ASP A 59 -15.84 -3.46 -0.47
C ASP A 59 -14.32 -3.74 -0.48
N ILE A 60 -13.94 -5.01 -0.60
CA ILE A 60 -12.53 -5.42 -0.66
C ILE A 60 -11.79 -4.70 -1.80
N GLY A 61 -12.46 -4.44 -2.90
CA GLY A 61 -11.90 -3.74 -4.03
C GLY A 61 -11.56 -2.28 -3.76
N GLN A 62 -12.13 -1.67 -2.72
CA GLN A 62 -11.78 -0.31 -2.29
C GLN A 62 -10.47 -0.26 -1.50
N ILE A 63 -9.96 -1.41 -1.05
CA ILE A 63 -8.64 -1.48 -0.45
C ILE A 63 -7.58 -1.40 -1.56
N ALA A 64 -6.88 -0.30 -1.62
CA ALA A 64 -5.76 -0.13 -2.53
C ALA A 64 -4.50 -0.72 -1.88
N LYS A 65 -4.29 -2.03 -2.08
CA LYS A 65 -3.12 -2.70 -1.54
C LYS A 65 -1.85 -2.29 -2.29
N THR A 66 -0.79 -2.08 -1.54
CA THR A 66 0.50 -1.58 -2.04
C THR A 66 1.49 -2.73 -2.14
N LEU A 67 1.94 -3.05 -3.33
CA LEU A 67 2.96 -4.07 -3.58
C LEU A 67 4.25 -3.43 -4.12
N SER A 68 5.39 -3.94 -3.64
CA SER A 68 6.72 -3.49 -4.04
C SER A 68 7.40 -4.51 -4.94
N PHE A 69 7.95 -4.03 -6.06
CA PHE A 69 8.64 -4.84 -7.06
C PHE A 69 10.05 -4.33 -7.29
N LEU A 70 10.93 -5.24 -7.72
CA LEU A 70 12.27 -4.91 -8.21
C LEU A 70 12.28 -4.93 -9.73
N GLN A 71 12.71 -3.84 -10.35
CA GLN A 71 12.90 -3.70 -11.79
C GLN A 71 14.28 -3.09 -12.05
N ASP A 72 15.18 -3.86 -12.64
CA ASP A 72 16.53 -3.41 -12.97
C ASP A 72 17.22 -2.64 -11.82
N GLY A 73 17.12 -3.17 -10.60
CA GLY A 73 17.69 -2.56 -9.40
C GLY A 73 16.89 -1.39 -8.81
N LYS A 74 15.79 -0.96 -9.44
CA LYS A 74 14.89 0.07 -8.94
C LYS A 74 13.68 -0.53 -8.22
N VAL A 75 13.17 0.21 -7.25
CA VAL A 75 11.92 -0.15 -6.58
C VAL A 75 10.74 0.47 -7.32
N VAL A 76 9.77 -0.36 -7.65
CA VAL A 76 8.49 0.06 -8.24
C VAL A 76 7.36 -0.33 -7.30
N ILE A 77 6.52 0.62 -6.96
CA ILE A 77 5.31 0.43 -6.16
C ILE A 77 4.11 0.40 -7.08
N ILE A 78 3.27 -0.62 -6.93
CA ILE A 78 2.00 -0.71 -7.65
C ILE A 78 0.87 -0.85 -6.64
N LEU A 79 -0.07 0.10 -6.70
CA LEU A 79 -1.32 0.03 -5.95
C LEU A 79 -2.35 -0.69 -6.81
N MET A 80 -3.03 -1.66 -6.23
CA MET A 80 -4.07 -2.44 -6.92
C MET A 80 -5.22 -2.76 -5.97
N SER A 81 -6.39 -3.04 -6.54
CA SER A 81 -7.59 -3.44 -5.81
C SER A 81 -7.33 -4.67 -4.91
N GLY A 82 -7.96 -4.73 -3.75
CA GLY A 82 -7.70 -5.74 -2.72
C GLY A 82 -7.81 -7.19 -3.22
N GLU A 83 -8.81 -7.51 -4.05
CA GLU A 83 -9.01 -8.83 -4.64
C GLU A 83 -8.11 -9.10 -5.85
N ALA A 84 -7.55 -8.07 -6.48
CA ALA A 84 -6.75 -8.20 -7.68
C ALA A 84 -5.47 -8.99 -7.44
N LYS A 85 -5.06 -9.78 -8.41
CA LYS A 85 -3.80 -10.55 -8.40
C LYS A 85 -2.93 -10.14 -9.57
N VAL A 86 -1.63 -10.06 -9.36
CA VAL A 86 -0.68 -9.78 -10.44
C VAL A 86 -0.78 -10.85 -11.52
N ASP A 87 -0.87 -10.42 -12.78
CA ASP A 87 -0.75 -11.26 -13.94
C ASP A 87 0.65 -11.08 -14.56
N ASN A 88 1.46 -12.13 -14.49
CA ASN A 88 2.86 -12.05 -14.95
C ASN A 88 3.00 -11.76 -16.45
N LYS A 89 2.03 -12.15 -17.28
CA LYS A 89 2.06 -11.86 -18.72
C LYS A 89 1.78 -10.39 -18.97
N LYS A 90 0.74 -9.83 -18.31
CA LYS A 90 0.42 -8.40 -18.38
C LYS A 90 1.56 -7.55 -17.82
N TYR A 91 2.12 -7.96 -16.68
CA TYR A 91 3.25 -7.27 -16.06
C TYR A 91 4.47 -7.23 -17.01
N GLN A 92 4.82 -8.38 -17.63
CA GLN A 92 5.91 -8.44 -18.59
C GLN A 92 5.64 -7.61 -19.84
N HIS A 93 4.39 -7.58 -20.31
CA HIS A 93 4.00 -6.73 -21.44
C HIS A 93 4.15 -5.24 -21.11
N GLN A 94 3.75 -4.84 -19.89
CA GLN A 94 3.80 -3.45 -19.44
C GLN A 94 5.22 -2.94 -19.19
N PHE A 95 6.06 -3.75 -18.56
CA PHE A 95 7.37 -3.34 -18.06
C PHE A 95 8.56 -3.99 -18.77
N GLY A 96 8.34 -4.92 -19.70
CA GLY A 96 9.40 -5.66 -20.38
C GLY A 96 10.08 -6.76 -19.55
N LEU A 97 9.76 -6.86 -18.26
CA LEU A 97 10.39 -7.75 -17.29
C LEU A 97 9.35 -8.60 -16.57
N LYS A 98 9.74 -9.78 -16.09
CA LYS A 98 8.89 -10.58 -15.21
C LYS A 98 8.72 -9.88 -13.86
N SER A 99 7.52 -10.00 -13.28
CA SER A 99 7.28 -9.46 -11.94
C SER A 99 8.19 -10.15 -10.92
N LYS A 100 8.91 -9.36 -10.16
CA LYS A 100 9.73 -9.82 -9.04
C LYS A 100 9.43 -8.94 -7.84
N MET A 101 8.73 -9.48 -6.85
CA MET A 101 8.48 -8.74 -5.63
C MET A 101 9.79 -8.51 -4.86
N VAL A 102 9.86 -7.39 -4.14
CA VAL A 102 10.92 -7.16 -3.16
C VAL A 102 10.85 -8.28 -2.12
N PRO A 103 11.94 -8.99 -1.82
CA PRO A 103 11.97 -10.00 -0.77
C PRO A 103 11.55 -9.42 0.57
N PHE A 104 10.78 -10.17 1.37
CA PHE A 104 10.24 -9.71 2.65
C PHE A 104 11.29 -9.05 3.56
N ALA A 105 12.46 -9.68 3.70
CA ALA A 105 13.56 -9.16 4.52
C ALA A 105 14.21 -7.86 3.98
N GLN A 106 13.91 -7.49 2.73
CA GLN A 106 14.46 -6.29 2.08
C GLN A 106 13.43 -5.17 1.93
N VAL A 107 12.16 -5.41 2.31
CA VAL A 107 11.07 -4.43 2.10
C VAL A 107 11.37 -3.12 2.82
N GLU A 108 11.83 -3.17 4.06
CA GLU A 108 12.12 -1.98 4.85
C GLU A 108 13.30 -1.19 4.26
N ASP A 109 14.37 -1.87 3.88
CA ASP A 109 15.51 -1.24 3.22
C ASP A 109 15.13 -0.66 1.86
N ALA A 110 14.22 -1.30 1.13
CA ALA A 110 13.80 -0.87 -0.19
C ALA A 110 12.82 0.31 -0.16
N THR A 111 11.88 0.31 0.78
CA THR A 111 10.74 1.25 0.80
C THR A 111 10.78 2.28 1.92
N GLY A 112 11.49 1.97 3.03
CA GLY A 112 11.45 2.73 4.28
C GLY A 112 10.33 2.32 5.23
N TYR A 113 9.49 1.35 4.85
CA TYR A 113 8.37 0.84 5.64
C TYR A 113 8.58 -0.61 6.05
N ALA A 114 8.11 -0.97 7.24
CA ALA A 114 8.08 -2.36 7.66
C ALA A 114 7.22 -3.21 6.69
N PRO A 115 7.56 -4.49 6.49
CA PRO A 115 6.75 -5.41 5.71
C PRO A 115 5.29 -5.43 6.18
N GLY A 116 4.34 -5.38 5.23
CA GLY A 116 2.91 -5.30 5.50
C GLY A 116 2.37 -3.88 5.75
N ALA A 117 3.25 -2.93 6.14
CA ALA A 117 2.87 -1.53 6.38
C ALA A 117 3.32 -0.57 5.26
N VAL A 118 3.72 -1.10 4.11
CA VAL A 118 4.18 -0.27 2.98
C VAL A 118 3.08 0.69 2.56
N SER A 119 3.37 1.97 2.74
CA SER A 119 2.51 3.07 2.34
C SER A 119 3.02 3.68 1.03
N PRO A 120 2.16 4.14 0.12
CA PRO A 120 2.60 4.69 -1.16
C PRO A 120 3.08 6.14 -1.07
N TYR A 121 3.25 6.67 0.13
CA TYR A 121 3.65 8.04 0.41
C TYR A 121 5.04 8.11 1.00
N LEU A 122 5.76 9.21 0.82
CA LEU A 122 7.07 9.45 1.42
C LEU A 122 8.07 8.31 1.15
N LEU A 123 8.00 7.72 -0.03
CA LEU A 123 8.90 6.64 -0.45
C LEU A 123 10.31 7.18 -0.66
N LYS A 124 11.28 6.28 -0.69
CA LYS A 124 12.68 6.61 -1.00
C LYS A 124 12.79 7.22 -2.39
N GLU A 125 13.72 8.14 -2.56
CA GLU A 125 14.02 8.78 -3.84
C GLU A 125 14.31 7.73 -4.93
N GLY A 126 13.82 7.98 -6.15
CA GLY A 126 13.94 7.05 -7.26
C GLY A 126 12.90 5.94 -7.29
N THR A 127 12.05 5.81 -6.27
CA THR A 127 10.91 4.86 -6.30
C THR A 127 9.82 5.37 -7.22
N GLU A 128 9.37 4.53 -8.13
CA GLU A 128 8.27 4.85 -9.04
C GLU A 128 6.96 4.26 -8.52
N VAL A 129 5.89 5.04 -8.60
CA VAL A 129 4.55 4.62 -8.17
C VAL A 129 3.63 4.55 -9.37
N TYR A 130 2.88 3.46 -9.48
CA TYR A 130 1.83 3.24 -10.47
C TYR A 130 0.53 2.79 -9.82
N LEU A 131 -0.60 3.12 -10.44
CA LEU A 131 -1.92 2.64 -10.04
C LEU A 131 -2.39 1.61 -11.07
N ASP A 132 -2.87 0.44 -10.60
CA ASP A 132 -3.46 -0.54 -11.50
C ASP A 132 -4.90 -0.10 -11.87
N VAL A 133 -5.30 -0.35 -13.12
CA VAL A 133 -6.63 0.03 -13.63
C VAL A 133 -7.77 -0.61 -12.82
N SER A 134 -7.52 -1.66 -12.05
CA SER A 134 -8.50 -2.27 -11.15
C SER A 134 -9.08 -1.29 -10.12
N LEU A 135 -8.33 -0.25 -9.75
CA LEU A 135 -8.77 0.78 -8.81
C LEU A 135 -9.79 1.76 -9.40
N ARG A 136 -9.84 1.91 -10.72
CA ARG A 136 -10.72 2.89 -11.39
C ARG A 136 -12.22 2.64 -11.19
N ARG A 137 -12.59 1.48 -10.68
CA ARG A 137 -13.99 1.12 -10.39
C ARG A 137 -14.56 1.86 -9.18
N TYR A 138 -13.71 2.48 -8.38
CA TYR A 138 -14.10 3.07 -7.10
C TYR A 138 -13.78 4.56 -7.06
N GLN A 139 -14.72 5.34 -6.55
CA GLN A 139 -14.52 6.77 -6.31
C GLN A 139 -13.74 7.04 -5.03
N VAL A 140 -13.83 6.12 -4.08
CA VAL A 140 -13.17 6.20 -2.77
C VAL A 140 -12.36 4.94 -2.53
N LEU A 141 -11.13 5.13 -2.11
CA LEU A 141 -10.14 4.10 -1.85
C LEU A 141 -9.54 4.25 -0.45
N TYR A 142 -9.06 3.15 0.08
CA TYR A 142 -8.37 3.08 1.37
C TYR A 142 -6.97 2.52 1.17
N THR A 143 -5.94 3.24 1.63
CA THR A 143 -4.54 2.80 1.56
C THR A 143 -3.94 2.71 2.96
N ALA A 144 -2.83 1.99 3.09
CA ALA A 144 -2.04 2.01 4.32
C ALA A 144 -1.50 3.42 4.61
N ALA A 145 -1.51 3.81 5.88
CA ALA A 145 -1.01 5.10 6.35
C ALA A 145 0.23 4.97 7.26
N GLY A 146 1.13 4.03 6.93
CA GLY A 146 2.43 3.87 7.57
C GLY A 146 2.47 2.94 8.79
N SER A 147 1.36 2.29 9.12
CA SER A 147 1.30 1.19 10.10
C SER A 147 0.24 0.17 9.73
N LEU A 148 0.30 -1.03 10.33
CA LEU A 148 -0.62 -2.14 10.06
C LEU A 148 -2.06 -1.88 10.54
N ASN A 149 -2.27 -0.86 11.36
CA ASN A 149 -3.57 -0.50 11.92
C ASN A 149 -4.04 0.90 11.50
N SER A 150 -3.36 1.55 10.56
CA SER A 150 -3.73 2.87 10.06
C SER A 150 -4.05 2.84 8.57
N THR A 151 -5.13 3.53 8.21
CA THR A 151 -5.56 3.71 6.83
C THR A 151 -5.91 5.16 6.56
N VAL A 152 -5.76 5.58 5.31
CA VAL A 152 -6.26 6.86 4.85
C VAL A 152 -7.32 6.64 3.77
N ARG A 153 -8.42 7.40 3.85
CA ARG A 153 -9.53 7.39 2.91
C ARG A 153 -9.36 8.52 1.90
N LEU A 154 -9.23 8.20 0.63
CA LEU A 154 -8.97 9.17 -0.43
C LEU A 154 -9.90 8.95 -1.63
N THR A 155 -10.19 10.01 -2.36
CA THR A 155 -10.71 9.91 -3.73
C THR A 155 -9.59 9.49 -4.67
N MET A 156 -9.94 9.11 -5.91
CA MET A 156 -8.93 8.76 -6.92
C MET A 156 -7.99 9.93 -7.23
N ASP A 157 -8.51 11.14 -7.33
CA ASP A 157 -7.71 12.34 -7.63
C ASP A 157 -6.78 12.69 -6.47
N GLU A 158 -7.27 12.61 -5.21
CA GLU A 158 -6.44 12.78 -4.02
C GLU A 158 -5.33 11.71 -3.95
N LEU A 159 -5.65 10.46 -4.32
CA LEU A 159 -4.66 9.38 -4.35
C LEU A 159 -3.56 9.64 -5.37
N LEU A 160 -3.93 10.07 -6.58
CA LEU A 160 -2.96 10.44 -7.62
C LEU A 160 -2.06 11.59 -7.16
N ASP A 161 -2.64 12.66 -6.60
CA ASP A 161 -1.89 13.82 -6.10
C ASP A 161 -0.96 13.44 -4.93
N CYS A 162 -1.46 12.67 -3.97
CA CYS A 162 -0.68 12.30 -2.79
C CYS A 162 0.45 11.32 -3.07
N THR A 163 0.29 10.43 -4.05
CA THR A 163 1.31 9.42 -4.39
C THR A 163 2.32 9.91 -5.41
N GLY A 164 1.99 10.95 -6.18
CA GLY A 164 2.78 11.35 -7.34
C GLY A 164 2.91 10.23 -8.37
N ALA A 165 1.88 9.39 -8.50
CA ALA A 165 1.90 8.23 -9.39
C ALA A 165 2.16 8.66 -10.84
N LYS A 166 3.02 7.90 -11.54
CA LYS A 166 3.36 8.16 -12.95
C LYS A 166 2.21 7.89 -13.91
N GLY A 167 1.19 7.16 -13.46
CA GLY A 167 0.01 6.85 -14.26
C GLY A 167 -0.60 5.48 -13.91
N PHE A 168 -1.49 5.05 -14.81
CA PHE A 168 -2.16 3.76 -14.68
C PHE A 168 -1.47 2.69 -15.52
N VAL A 169 -1.48 1.47 -14.97
CA VAL A 169 -0.99 0.24 -15.61
C VAL A 169 -2.07 -0.84 -15.56
N ASP A 170 -2.11 -1.74 -16.51
CA ASP A 170 -2.96 -2.94 -16.48
C ASP A 170 -2.07 -4.17 -16.28
N VAL A 171 -1.83 -4.52 -15.01
CA VAL A 171 -0.96 -5.64 -14.64
C VAL A 171 -1.65 -6.70 -13.78
N CYS A 172 -2.97 -6.55 -13.57
CA CYS A 172 -3.73 -7.42 -12.69
C CYS A 172 -4.81 -8.23 -13.40
N LYS A 173 -5.26 -9.29 -12.73
CA LYS A 173 -6.39 -10.15 -13.07
C LYS A 173 -7.25 -10.39 -11.84
N ASN A 174 -8.40 -11.09 -12.02
CA ASN A 174 -9.33 -11.53 -10.98
C ASN A 174 -10.03 -10.37 -10.23
N TRP A 175 -10.18 -9.23 -10.85
CA TRP A 175 -10.86 -8.06 -10.29
C TRP A 175 -12.08 -7.61 -11.11
N GLN A 176 -12.24 -8.12 -12.32
CA GLN A 176 -13.40 -7.85 -13.14
C GLN A 176 -14.59 -8.69 -12.65
N PRO A 177 -15.82 -8.16 -12.63
CA PRO A 177 -16.99 -8.99 -12.41
C PRO A 177 -16.98 -10.14 -13.41
N ALA A 178 -17.32 -11.35 -12.96
CA ALA A 178 -17.53 -12.46 -13.88
C ALA A 178 -18.49 -11.98 -14.98
N ALA A 179 -18.09 -12.13 -16.25
CA ALA A 179 -18.97 -11.81 -17.36
C ALA A 179 -20.29 -12.54 -17.12
N LYS A 180 -21.40 -11.79 -16.98
CA LYS A 180 -22.72 -12.43 -16.93
C LYS A 180 -22.80 -13.30 -18.16
N ALA A 181 -22.89 -14.63 -17.97
CA ALA A 181 -23.18 -15.55 -19.06
C ALA A 181 -24.44 -15.00 -19.73
N ALA A 182 -24.34 -14.64 -21.01
CA ALA A 182 -25.47 -14.25 -21.81
C ALA A 182 -26.40 -15.48 -21.87
N SER A 183 -27.56 -15.38 -21.20
CA SER A 183 -28.65 -16.36 -21.25
C SER A 183 -29.39 -16.21 -22.56
#